data_66819f7a3b297b868d75d6cfb950e0a5
#
_entry.id   66819f7a3b297b868d75d6cfb950e0a5
#
_cell.length_a   1.000
_cell.length_b   1.000
_cell.length_c   1.000
_cell.angle_alpha   90.00
_cell.angle_beta   90.00
_cell.angle_gamma   90.00
#
_symmetry.space_group_name_H-M   'P 1'
#
loop_
_entity.id
_entity.type
_entity.pdbx_description
1 polymer ?
#
loop_
_entity_poly.entity_id
_entity_poly.type
_entity_poly.pdbx_seq_one_letter_code
_entity_poly.pdbx_strand_id
1 'polypeptide(L)'
;MGLLYYLLCKHKTVATLEPIRGVGLLTCINEGGTTLRRPFEDVVFLLSEGGRMVLYMIGGSPCSGKSTIASLLARQYQLLHIKLDDLVDEMMSQASVDSQPICLLRQDRNPEQILMRNPEEMADEEWRFYEEIFPYVKSYLIKNQDRPLLVEGAGLLPHLIKSLEEPAVSYLCLTPTADFQKKHYKQREWVPYVLEGTSNPEQAFENWMQRDILFAQMVRKEAMKLGYSSLMTDGRQSEKQTAEEIARIFKLSNINRIDIKGENT
;
A
#
# COMPACT_ATOMS: atom_id res chain seq x y z
N MET A 1 4.90 9.60 18.16
CA MET A 1 5.14 9.45 19.62
C MET A 1 3.87 9.59 20.47
N GLY A 2 2.95 10.54 20.18
CA GLY A 2 1.77 10.79 21.01
C GLY A 2 0.74 9.66 21.09
N LEU A 3 0.47 8.92 20.00
CA LEU A 3 -0.59 7.91 19.95
C LEU A 3 -0.17 6.59 20.64
N LEU A 4 1.08 6.18 20.49
CA LEU A 4 1.61 5.00 21.18
C LEU A 4 1.64 5.22 22.70
N TYR A 5 2.00 6.43 23.13
CA TYR A 5 1.96 6.84 24.53
C TYR A 5 0.53 6.87 25.09
N TYR A 6 -0.43 7.35 24.29
CA TYR A 6 -1.85 7.40 24.66
C TYR A 6 -2.48 6.00 24.82
N LEU A 7 -2.16 5.07 23.91
CA LEU A 7 -2.68 3.69 23.96
C LEU A 7 -2.08 2.89 25.12
N LEU A 8 -0.79 3.09 25.43
CA LEU A 8 -0.12 2.44 26.54
C LEU A 8 -0.56 3.00 27.89
N CYS A 9 -0.83 4.31 27.99
CA CYS A 9 -1.39 4.92 29.20
C CYS A 9 -2.81 4.43 29.53
N LYS A 10 -3.60 4.05 28.53
CA LYS A 10 -4.95 3.51 28.75
C LYS A 10 -4.96 2.17 29.49
N HIS A 11 -3.84 1.43 29.45
CA HIS A 11 -3.63 0.15 30.12
C HIS A 11 -2.64 0.25 31.31
N LYS A 12 -2.38 1.47 31.82
CA LYS A 12 -1.47 1.73 32.95
C LYS A 12 -0.05 1.13 32.78
N THR A 13 0.43 1.07 31.53
CA THR A 13 1.77 0.59 31.19
C THR A 13 2.62 1.75 30.70
N VAL A 14 3.77 2.00 31.31
CA VAL A 14 4.73 3.02 30.85
C VAL A 14 5.70 2.38 29.87
N ALA A 15 5.77 2.92 28.67
CA ALA A 15 6.69 2.44 27.64
C ALA A 15 7.67 3.53 27.21
N THR A 16 8.94 3.18 27.10
CA THR A 16 9.99 4.04 26.59
C THR A 16 10.62 3.41 25.36
N LEU A 17 10.80 4.21 24.30
CA LEU A 17 11.53 3.83 23.09
C LEU A 17 13.00 4.24 23.27
N GLU A 18 13.90 3.25 23.30
CA GLU A 18 15.34 3.49 23.25
C GLU A 18 15.84 3.15 21.84
N PRO A 19 16.47 4.09 21.13
CA PRO A 19 17.11 3.80 19.85
C PRO A 19 18.45 3.08 20.09
N ILE A 20 18.52 1.79 19.78
CA ILE A 20 19.77 1.05 19.71
C ILE A 20 19.95 0.58 18.27
N ARG A 21 21.04 1.03 17.65
CA ARG A 21 21.58 0.68 16.34
C ARG A 21 20.74 -0.36 15.53
N GLY A 22 19.80 0.14 14.72
CA GLY A 22 19.14 -0.63 13.66
C GLY A 22 17.92 -1.49 14.04
N VAL A 23 17.59 -1.65 15.33
CA VAL A 23 16.39 -2.37 15.79
C VAL A 23 15.72 -1.56 16.88
N GLY A 24 14.47 -1.15 16.67
CA GLY A 24 13.66 -0.51 17.70
C GLY A 24 13.31 -1.53 18.78
N LEU A 25 13.76 -1.30 20.01
CA LEU A 25 13.36 -2.07 21.19
C LEU A 25 12.35 -1.27 22.00
N LEU A 26 11.19 -1.86 22.26
CA LEU A 26 10.22 -1.29 23.19
C LEU A 26 10.43 -1.88 24.58
N THR A 27 10.64 -1.02 25.57
CA THR A 27 10.73 -1.41 26.97
C THR A 27 9.40 -1.06 27.65
N CYS A 28 8.69 -2.06 28.13
CA CYS A 28 7.44 -1.90 28.88
C CYS A 28 7.66 -2.28 30.34
N ILE A 29 7.17 -1.45 31.27
CA ILE A 29 7.17 -1.73 32.71
C ILE A 29 5.72 -1.92 33.13
N ASN A 30 5.36 -3.09 33.65
CA ASN A 30 4.03 -3.35 34.20
C ASN A 30 3.88 -2.82 35.63
N GLU A 31 2.65 -2.83 36.17
CA GLU A 31 2.35 -2.37 37.53
C GLU A 31 3.12 -3.11 38.63
N GLY A 32 3.72 -4.26 38.34
CA GLY A 32 4.57 -5.03 39.23
C GLY A 32 6.06 -4.71 39.12
N GLY A 33 6.45 -3.68 38.36
CA GLY A 33 7.86 -3.28 38.18
C GLY A 33 8.68 -4.22 37.28
N THR A 34 8.05 -5.18 36.60
CA THR A 34 8.75 -6.10 35.72
C THR A 34 8.99 -5.44 34.37
N THR A 35 10.26 -5.38 33.97
CA THR A 35 10.67 -4.82 32.68
C THR A 35 10.67 -5.90 31.60
N LEU A 36 9.86 -5.72 30.58
CA LEU A 36 9.86 -6.56 29.36
C LEU A 36 10.52 -5.78 28.23
N ARG A 37 11.56 -6.36 27.64
CA ARG A 37 12.20 -5.85 26.42
C ARG A 37 11.84 -6.78 25.26
N ARG A 38 11.17 -6.25 24.24
CA ARG A 38 10.81 -7.02 23.05
C ARG A 38 11.17 -6.23 21.78
N PRO A 39 11.53 -6.91 20.67
CA PRO A 39 11.62 -6.28 19.37
C PRO A 39 10.33 -5.56 19.04
N PHE A 40 10.41 -4.44 18.32
CA PHE A 40 9.24 -3.63 17.94
C PHE A 40 8.19 -4.45 17.19
N GLU A 41 8.61 -5.47 16.43
CA GLU A 41 7.77 -6.39 15.69
C GLU A 41 6.87 -7.26 16.62
N ASP A 42 7.37 -7.69 17.76
CA ASP A 42 6.62 -8.49 18.74
C ASP A 42 5.55 -7.68 19.47
N VAL A 43 5.73 -6.37 19.59
CA VAL A 43 4.79 -5.48 20.30
C VAL A 43 3.54 -5.24 19.46
N VAL A 44 3.66 -5.22 18.15
CA VAL A 44 2.53 -5.12 17.19
C VAL A 44 1.57 -6.28 17.38
N PHE A 45 2.10 -7.49 17.61
CA PHE A 45 1.30 -8.69 17.86
C PHE A 45 0.50 -8.61 19.18
N LEU A 46 1.07 -8.00 20.23
CA LEU A 46 0.42 -7.90 21.55
C LEU A 46 -0.70 -6.83 21.61
N LEU A 47 -0.66 -5.80 20.75
CA LEU A 47 -1.69 -4.77 20.71
C LEU A 47 -2.93 -5.23 19.94
N SER A 48 -2.85 -6.34 19.21
CA SER A 48 -3.96 -6.91 18.42
C SER A 48 -4.86 -7.87 19.19
N GLU A 49 -4.58 -8.19 20.45
CA GLU A 49 -5.38 -9.15 21.23
C GLU A 49 -6.80 -8.68 21.60
N GLY A 50 -7.17 -7.43 21.30
CA GLY A 50 -8.50 -6.86 21.60
C GLY A 50 -9.44 -6.66 20.42
N GLY A 51 -8.97 -6.71 19.18
CA GLY A 51 -9.78 -6.53 17.97
C GLY A 51 -9.04 -7.02 16.74
N ARG A 52 -9.56 -8.02 16.05
CA ARG A 52 -9.01 -8.48 14.77
C ARG A 52 -8.98 -7.32 13.79
N MET A 53 -7.79 -6.85 13.41
CA MET A 53 -7.63 -5.90 12.31
C MET A 53 -8.16 -6.56 11.03
N VAL A 54 -9.19 -5.98 10.44
CA VAL A 54 -9.71 -6.44 9.14
C VAL A 54 -9.09 -5.54 8.08
N LEU A 55 -8.27 -6.13 7.22
CA LEU A 55 -7.48 -5.42 6.24
C LEU A 55 -7.74 -5.95 4.84
N TYR A 56 -8.32 -5.10 3.99
CA TYR A 56 -8.52 -5.36 2.57
C TYR A 56 -7.47 -4.59 1.77
N MET A 57 -6.80 -5.25 0.83
CA MET A 57 -5.73 -4.64 0.05
C MET A 57 -5.92 -4.89 -1.45
N ILE A 58 -5.86 -3.81 -2.23
CA ILE A 58 -5.87 -3.85 -3.68
C ILE A 58 -4.50 -3.38 -4.18
N GLY A 59 -3.62 -4.34 -4.47
CA GLY A 59 -2.34 -4.10 -5.12
C GLY A 59 -2.45 -4.16 -6.64
N GLY A 60 -1.31 -4.13 -7.31
CA GLY A 60 -1.24 -4.22 -8.78
C GLY A 60 -0.45 -3.07 -9.39
N SER A 61 -0.74 -2.72 -10.65
CA SER A 61 0.03 -1.71 -11.38
C SER A 61 -0.75 -0.42 -11.63
N PRO A 62 -0.09 0.66 -12.03
CA PRO A 62 -0.75 1.90 -12.43
C PRO A 62 -1.84 1.70 -13.49
N CYS A 63 -2.79 2.64 -13.56
CA CYS A 63 -3.86 2.66 -14.58
C CYS A 63 -4.84 1.47 -14.56
N SER A 64 -4.88 0.67 -13.50
CA SER A 64 -5.81 -0.47 -13.37
C SER A 64 -7.19 -0.12 -12.80
N GLY A 65 -7.43 1.14 -12.38
CA GLY A 65 -8.69 1.56 -11.77
C GLY A 65 -8.79 1.32 -10.26
N LYS A 66 -7.70 0.90 -9.59
CA LYS A 66 -7.67 0.62 -8.13
C LYS A 66 -8.33 1.70 -7.29
N SER A 67 -7.93 2.96 -7.48
CA SER A 67 -8.39 4.08 -6.64
C SER A 67 -9.89 4.34 -6.79
N THR A 68 -10.42 4.27 -8.03
CA THR A 68 -11.85 4.42 -8.28
C THR A 68 -12.65 3.29 -7.62
N ILE A 69 -12.20 2.05 -7.82
CA ILE A 69 -12.85 0.86 -7.28
C ILE A 69 -12.78 0.86 -5.75
N ALA A 70 -11.62 1.17 -5.18
CA ALA A 70 -11.45 1.26 -3.72
C ALA A 70 -12.36 2.34 -3.11
N SER A 71 -12.50 3.49 -3.77
CA SER A 71 -13.43 4.54 -3.34
C SER A 71 -14.89 4.08 -3.35
N LEU A 72 -15.30 3.32 -4.36
CA LEU A 72 -16.66 2.74 -4.41
C LEU A 72 -16.89 1.76 -3.27
N LEU A 73 -15.96 0.83 -3.07
CA LEU A 73 -16.03 -0.17 -2.00
C LEU A 73 -16.00 0.47 -0.60
N ALA A 74 -15.09 1.40 -0.38
CA ALA A 74 -14.96 2.08 0.91
C ALA A 74 -16.24 2.81 1.29
N ARG A 75 -16.87 3.51 0.33
CA ARG A 75 -18.15 4.20 0.55
C ARG A 75 -19.28 3.21 0.81
N GLN A 76 -19.37 2.12 0.05
CA GLN A 76 -20.44 1.15 0.15
C GLN A 76 -20.38 0.35 1.46
N TYR A 77 -19.17 -0.01 1.92
CA TYR A 77 -18.94 -0.86 3.08
C TYR A 77 -18.41 -0.13 4.30
N GLN A 78 -18.37 1.21 4.26
CA GLN A 78 -17.92 2.07 5.37
C GLN A 78 -16.50 1.75 5.87
N LEU A 79 -15.59 1.45 4.93
CA LEU A 79 -14.19 1.17 5.22
C LEU A 79 -13.37 2.47 5.23
N LEU A 80 -12.32 2.53 6.05
CA LEU A 80 -11.34 3.60 5.92
C LEU A 80 -10.48 3.34 4.65
N HIS A 81 -10.61 4.24 3.67
CA HIS A 81 -9.85 4.17 2.44
C HIS A 81 -8.48 4.85 2.60
N ILE A 82 -7.42 4.10 2.33
CA ILE A 82 -6.04 4.59 2.33
C ILE A 82 -5.46 4.39 0.94
N LYS A 83 -5.04 5.52 0.32
CA LYS A 83 -4.30 5.55 -0.93
C LYS A 83 -2.82 5.69 -0.62
N LEU A 84 -2.02 4.67 -0.93
CA LEU A 84 -0.59 4.73 -0.66
C LEU A 84 0.12 5.79 -1.52
N ASP A 85 -0.35 6.03 -2.73
CA ASP A 85 0.23 7.03 -3.62
C ASP A 85 0.20 8.45 -3.00
N ASP A 86 -0.82 8.74 -2.18
CA ASP A 86 -0.95 10.04 -1.48
C ASP A 86 0.05 10.17 -0.30
N LEU A 87 0.69 9.08 0.12
CA LEU A 87 1.63 9.02 1.24
C LEU A 87 3.10 8.89 0.81
N VAL A 88 3.36 8.70 -0.49
CA VAL A 88 4.70 8.42 -1.01
C VAL A 88 5.68 9.55 -0.67
N ASP A 89 5.29 10.82 -0.84
CA ASP A 89 6.17 11.95 -0.56
C ASP A 89 6.56 12.02 0.93
N GLU A 90 5.61 11.76 1.83
CA GLU A 90 5.89 11.68 3.27
C GLU A 90 6.85 10.53 3.58
N MET A 91 6.63 9.35 2.97
CA MET A 91 7.49 8.19 3.14
C MET A 91 8.89 8.45 2.60
N MET A 92 9.01 9.04 1.41
CA MET A 92 10.30 9.39 0.81
C MET A 92 11.06 10.43 1.63
N SER A 93 10.39 11.38 2.28
CA SER A 93 11.03 12.38 3.12
C SER A 93 11.74 11.81 4.35
N GLN A 94 11.42 10.58 4.73
CA GLN A 94 12.02 9.84 5.84
C GLN A 94 13.13 8.88 5.39
N ALA A 95 13.42 8.82 4.08
CA ALA A 95 14.39 7.90 3.52
C ALA A 95 15.84 8.22 3.98
N SER A 96 16.64 7.18 4.18
CA SER A 96 18.04 7.27 4.54
C SER A 96 18.93 6.55 3.53
N VAL A 97 20.18 7.00 3.40
CA VAL A 97 21.17 6.42 2.46
C VAL A 97 21.41 4.92 2.75
N ASP A 98 21.41 4.55 4.02
CA ASP A 98 21.73 3.18 4.44
C ASP A 98 20.60 2.19 4.17
N SER A 99 19.36 2.66 4.17
CA SER A 99 18.18 1.77 4.13
C SER A 99 17.29 1.98 2.89
N GLN A 100 17.27 3.18 2.31
CA GLN A 100 16.40 3.51 1.17
C GLN A 100 17.16 4.25 0.05
N PRO A 101 18.23 3.67 -0.51
CA PRO A 101 19.05 4.33 -1.53
C PRO A 101 18.28 4.61 -2.83
N ILE A 102 17.31 3.78 -3.22
CA ILE A 102 16.48 3.99 -4.42
C ILE A 102 15.54 5.18 -4.23
N CYS A 103 14.96 5.35 -3.04
CA CYS A 103 14.12 6.50 -2.72
C CYS A 103 14.88 7.82 -2.93
N LEU A 104 16.11 7.91 -2.43
CA LEU A 104 16.96 9.10 -2.57
C LEU A 104 17.37 9.31 -4.01
N LEU A 105 17.78 8.24 -4.71
CA LEU A 105 18.18 8.30 -6.12
C LEU A 105 17.04 8.84 -7.00
N ARG A 106 15.79 8.51 -6.70
CA ARG A 106 14.60 8.98 -7.44
C ARG A 106 14.30 10.45 -7.20
N GLN A 107 14.55 10.98 -6.00
CA GLN A 107 14.34 12.40 -5.69
C GLN A 107 15.24 13.33 -6.52
N ASP A 108 16.45 12.88 -6.85
CA ASP A 108 17.45 13.67 -7.56
C ASP A 108 17.32 13.63 -9.09
N ARG A 109 16.45 12.77 -9.64
CA ARG A 109 16.33 12.58 -11.09
C ARG A 109 15.25 13.47 -11.71
N ASN A 110 15.59 14.05 -12.86
CA ASN A 110 14.64 14.73 -13.74
C ASN A 110 13.94 13.74 -14.70
N PRO A 111 12.88 14.15 -15.43
CA PRO A 111 12.14 13.29 -16.35
C PRO A 111 13.01 12.61 -17.41
N GLU A 112 14.02 13.28 -17.97
CA GLU A 112 14.96 12.70 -18.93
C GLU A 112 15.71 11.50 -18.32
N GLN A 113 16.27 11.69 -17.13
CA GLN A 113 17.02 10.66 -16.42
C GLN A 113 16.15 9.48 -15.95
N ILE A 114 14.84 9.69 -15.84
CA ILE A 114 13.89 8.64 -15.48
C ILE A 114 13.40 7.91 -16.72
N LEU A 115 12.88 8.60 -17.74
CA LEU A 115 12.07 8.02 -18.81
C LEU A 115 12.86 7.63 -20.06
N MET A 116 14.11 8.13 -20.23
CA MET A 116 14.96 7.77 -21.36
C MET A 116 15.89 6.57 -21.05
N ARG A 117 15.50 5.74 -20.08
CA ARG A 117 16.23 4.52 -19.65
C ARG A 117 15.60 3.26 -20.23
N ASN A 118 16.29 2.15 -20.05
CA ASN A 118 15.76 0.83 -20.37
C ASN A 118 14.51 0.53 -19.51
N PRO A 119 13.36 0.15 -20.12
CA PRO A 119 12.14 -0.14 -19.40
C PRO A 119 12.23 -1.28 -18.37
N GLU A 120 13.07 -2.29 -18.62
CA GLU A 120 13.28 -3.41 -17.69
C GLU A 120 13.99 -2.93 -16.42
N GLU A 121 15.07 -2.12 -16.59
CA GLU A 121 15.75 -1.52 -15.43
C GLU A 121 14.85 -0.60 -14.63
N MET A 122 13.98 0.15 -15.32
CA MET A 122 12.99 1.01 -14.64
C MET A 122 11.94 0.19 -13.86
N ALA A 123 11.49 -0.94 -14.41
CA ALA A 123 10.53 -1.82 -13.74
C ALA A 123 11.15 -2.49 -12.49
N ASP A 124 12.40 -2.93 -12.58
CA ASP A 124 13.14 -3.49 -11.45
C ASP A 124 13.40 -2.44 -10.36
N GLU A 125 13.70 -1.20 -10.76
CA GLU A 125 13.88 -0.10 -9.82
C GLU A 125 12.55 0.28 -9.14
N GLU A 126 11.43 0.27 -9.87
CA GLU A 126 10.10 0.48 -9.31
C GLU A 126 9.75 -0.57 -8.25
N TRP A 127 10.09 -1.82 -8.53
CA TRP A 127 9.91 -2.92 -7.58
C TRP A 127 10.69 -2.69 -6.29
N ARG A 128 12.01 -2.41 -6.39
CA ARG A 128 12.87 -2.13 -5.23
C ARG A 128 12.43 -0.89 -4.46
N PHE A 129 12.00 0.15 -5.17
CA PHE A 129 11.46 1.35 -4.54
C PHE A 129 10.29 1.01 -3.59
N TYR A 130 9.37 0.15 -4.02
CA TYR A 130 8.26 -0.27 -3.17
C TYR A 130 8.71 -1.16 -2.01
N GLU A 131 9.75 -1.96 -2.18
CA GLU A 131 10.37 -2.70 -1.08
C GLU A 131 10.98 -1.76 -0.04
N GLU A 132 11.66 -0.70 -0.46
CA GLU A 132 12.27 0.29 0.42
C GLU A 132 11.25 1.12 1.22
N ILE A 133 10.09 1.47 0.65
CA ILE A 133 9.06 2.23 1.36
C ILE A 133 8.13 1.36 2.21
N PHE A 134 8.11 0.06 2.03
CA PHE A 134 7.17 -0.83 2.71
C PHE A 134 7.24 -0.79 4.25
N PRO A 135 8.38 -0.64 4.91
CA PRO A 135 8.45 -0.45 6.37
C PRO A 135 7.62 0.76 6.85
N TYR A 136 7.56 1.83 6.08
CA TYR A 136 6.72 3.00 6.39
C TYR A 136 5.24 2.69 6.18
N VAL A 137 4.90 1.97 5.10
CA VAL A 137 3.53 1.46 4.87
C VAL A 137 3.07 0.62 6.05
N LYS A 138 3.86 -0.35 6.48
CA LYS A 138 3.57 -1.20 7.64
C LYS A 138 3.33 -0.36 8.90
N SER A 139 4.21 0.60 9.18
CA SER A 139 4.07 1.50 10.34
C SER A 139 2.81 2.36 10.27
N TYR A 140 2.44 2.82 9.07
CA TYR A 140 1.22 3.60 8.86
C TYR A 140 -0.04 2.77 9.10
N LEU A 141 -0.08 1.54 8.60
CA LEU A 141 -1.20 0.62 8.79
C LEU A 141 -1.42 0.31 10.27
N ILE A 142 -0.35 0.07 11.01
CA ILE A 142 -0.41 -0.18 12.47
C ILE A 142 -1.03 1.00 13.22
N LYS A 143 -0.72 2.24 12.82
CA LYS A 143 -1.26 3.44 13.48
C LYS A 143 -2.76 3.65 13.23
N ASN A 144 -3.33 3.03 12.20
CA ASN A 144 -4.71 3.26 11.74
C ASN A 144 -5.60 2.01 11.86
N GLN A 145 -5.29 1.08 12.75
CA GLN A 145 -5.99 -0.21 12.87
C GLN A 145 -7.23 -0.21 13.77
N ASP A 146 -7.75 0.95 14.12
CA ASP A 146 -8.93 1.12 14.99
C ASP A 146 -10.27 0.77 14.31
N ARG A 147 -10.24 0.55 13.00
CA ARG A 147 -11.41 0.21 12.16
C ARG A 147 -10.98 -0.56 10.91
N PRO A 148 -11.93 -1.24 10.21
CA PRO A 148 -11.62 -1.95 8.98
C PRO A 148 -11.03 -1.02 7.91
N LEU A 149 -9.91 -1.43 7.31
CA LEU A 149 -9.17 -0.68 6.32
C LEU A 149 -9.35 -1.27 4.92
N LEU A 150 -9.45 -0.39 3.92
CA LEU A 150 -9.24 -0.71 2.52
C LEU A 150 -8.06 0.12 2.00
N VAL A 151 -6.96 -0.55 1.74
CA VAL A 151 -5.70 0.05 1.28
C VAL A 151 -5.50 -0.26 -0.19
N GLU A 152 -5.11 0.73 -0.98
CA GLU A 152 -4.77 0.51 -2.39
C GLU A 152 -3.46 1.21 -2.77
N GLY A 153 -2.75 0.62 -3.72
CA GLY A 153 -1.51 1.20 -4.26
C GLY A 153 -0.64 0.17 -4.96
N ALA A 154 0.21 0.64 -5.87
CA ALA A 154 1.17 -0.20 -6.59
C ALA A 154 2.25 -0.77 -5.65
N GLY A 155 2.53 -0.09 -4.53
CA GLY A 155 3.48 -0.52 -3.51
C GLY A 155 3.03 -1.72 -2.65
N LEU A 156 1.79 -2.20 -2.82
CA LEU A 156 1.33 -3.43 -2.18
C LEU A 156 1.80 -4.65 -2.98
N LEU A 157 3.11 -4.92 -2.95
CA LEU A 157 3.69 -6.08 -3.64
C LEU A 157 3.29 -7.39 -2.94
N PRO A 158 2.95 -8.45 -3.70
CA PRO A 158 2.39 -9.68 -3.13
C PRO A 158 3.22 -10.34 -2.04
N HIS A 159 4.57 -10.40 -2.20
CA HIS A 159 5.46 -10.98 -1.20
C HIS A 159 5.54 -10.14 0.09
N LEU A 160 5.46 -8.81 -0.03
CA LEU A 160 5.44 -7.93 1.13
C LEU A 160 4.16 -8.12 1.93
N ILE A 161 3.02 -8.27 1.24
CA ILE A 161 1.74 -8.57 1.90
C ILE A 161 1.78 -9.95 2.56
N LYS A 162 2.41 -10.95 1.90
CA LYS A 162 2.60 -12.27 2.48
C LYS A 162 3.42 -12.23 3.77
N SER A 163 4.39 -11.32 3.87
CA SER A 163 5.24 -11.15 5.05
C SER A 163 4.53 -10.53 6.26
N LEU A 164 3.33 -9.97 6.09
CA LEU A 164 2.56 -9.42 7.21
C LEU A 164 2.06 -10.52 8.17
N GLU A 165 1.95 -11.77 7.69
CA GLU A 165 1.52 -12.97 8.48
C GLU A 165 0.18 -12.81 9.23
N GLU A 166 -0.60 -11.78 8.90
CA GLU A 166 -1.86 -11.48 9.56
C GLU A 166 -3.02 -12.32 8.97
N PRO A 167 -3.73 -13.10 9.79
CA PRO A 167 -4.78 -14.00 9.30
C PRO A 167 -6.01 -13.29 8.74
N ALA A 168 -6.14 -11.98 8.96
CA ALA A 168 -7.28 -11.17 8.54
C ALA A 168 -6.99 -10.26 7.33
N VAL A 169 -5.86 -10.47 6.62
CA VAL A 169 -5.54 -9.74 5.40
C VAL A 169 -6.17 -10.42 4.19
N SER A 170 -6.99 -9.68 3.46
CA SER A 170 -7.51 -10.06 2.14
C SER A 170 -6.82 -9.24 1.07
N TYR A 171 -6.11 -9.88 0.16
CA TYR A 171 -5.36 -9.22 -0.92
C TYR A 171 -5.87 -9.61 -2.30
N LEU A 172 -5.91 -8.64 -3.21
CA LEU A 172 -6.20 -8.82 -4.62
C LEU A 172 -5.23 -7.99 -5.46
N CYS A 173 -4.71 -8.59 -6.54
CA CYS A 173 -3.91 -7.93 -7.54
C CYS A 173 -4.79 -7.47 -8.71
N LEU A 174 -4.79 -6.16 -9.02
CA LEU A 174 -5.53 -5.58 -10.15
C LEU A 174 -4.55 -4.91 -11.11
N THR A 175 -4.50 -5.40 -12.35
CA THR A 175 -3.60 -4.88 -13.40
C THR A 175 -4.38 -4.55 -14.67
N PRO A 176 -3.98 -3.55 -15.47
CA PRO A 176 -4.60 -3.31 -16.78
C PRO A 176 -4.01 -4.24 -17.84
N THR A 177 -4.73 -4.38 -18.96
CA THR A 177 -4.11 -4.83 -20.21
C THR A 177 -3.22 -3.72 -20.78
N ALA A 178 -2.22 -4.08 -21.58
CA ALA A 178 -1.31 -3.12 -22.21
C ALA A 178 -2.06 -2.09 -23.06
N ASP A 179 -3.04 -2.53 -23.86
CA ASP A 179 -3.84 -1.65 -24.73
C ASP A 179 -4.69 -0.68 -23.91
N PHE A 180 -5.35 -1.19 -22.84
CA PHE A 180 -6.12 -0.36 -21.94
C PHE A 180 -5.25 0.71 -21.29
N GLN A 181 -4.10 0.31 -20.77
CA GLN A 181 -3.14 1.20 -20.12
C GLN A 181 -2.69 2.32 -21.08
N LYS A 182 -2.13 1.97 -22.25
CA LYS A 182 -1.65 2.95 -23.24
C LYS A 182 -2.75 3.93 -23.67
N LYS A 183 -3.95 3.41 -23.94
CA LYS A 183 -5.09 4.24 -24.33
C LYS A 183 -5.46 5.26 -23.25
N HIS A 184 -5.57 4.82 -22.00
CA HIS A 184 -5.98 5.68 -20.90
C HIS A 184 -4.91 6.68 -20.47
N TYR A 185 -3.62 6.33 -20.54
CA TYR A 185 -2.55 7.28 -20.29
C TYR A 185 -2.53 8.42 -21.32
N LYS A 186 -2.71 8.10 -22.62
CA LYS A 186 -2.78 9.13 -23.67
C LYS A 186 -3.91 10.15 -23.48
N GLN A 187 -4.94 9.82 -22.72
CA GLN A 187 -6.09 10.71 -22.45
C GLN A 187 -5.90 11.60 -21.21
N ARG A 188 -4.83 11.41 -20.44
CA ARG A 188 -4.59 12.16 -19.21
C ARG A 188 -3.94 13.50 -19.54
N GLU A 189 -4.57 14.59 -19.14
CA GLU A 189 -4.12 15.96 -19.41
C GLU A 189 -2.73 16.27 -18.83
N TRP A 190 -2.33 15.61 -17.75
CA TRP A 190 -1.05 15.84 -17.09
C TRP A 190 0.13 15.06 -17.73
N VAL A 191 -0.09 14.05 -18.56
CA VAL A 191 0.97 13.25 -19.21
C VAL A 191 1.92 14.10 -20.05
N PRO A 192 1.44 15.02 -20.92
CA PRO A 192 2.35 15.91 -21.65
C PRO A 192 3.33 16.69 -20.77
N TYR A 193 2.88 17.17 -19.60
CA TYR A 193 3.75 17.93 -18.68
C TYR A 193 4.89 17.08 -18.11
N VAL A 194 4.66 15.80 -17.86
CA VAL A 194 5.71 14.86 -17.41
C VAL A 194 6.74 14.63 -18.52
N LEU A 195 6.31 14.63 -19.78
CA LEU A 195 7.16 14.35 -20.94
C LEU A 195 7.91 15.60 -21.45
N GLU A 196 7.47 16.80 -21.10
CA GLU A 196 8.05 18.06 -21.58
C GLU A 196 9.53 18.21 -21.23
N GLY A 197 9.97 17.64 -20.11
CA GLY A 197 11.37 17.65 -19.69
C GLY A 197 12.26 16.60 -20.35
N THR A 198 11.81 15.92 -21.42
CA THR A 198 12.57 14.86 -22.10
C THR A 198 13.00 15.27 -23.51
N SER A 199 14.17 14.80 -23.96
CA SER A 199 14.71 15.06 -25.30
C SER A 199 13.88 14.43 -26.43
N ASN A 200 13.14 13.35 -26.14
CA ASN A 200 12.23 12.69 -27.06
C ASN A 200 10.96 12.23 -26.33
N PRO A 201 9.92 13.07 -26.25
CA PRO A 201 8.67 12.77 -25.53
C PRO A 201 7.95 11.51 -26.00
N GLU A 202 8.00 11.19 -27.28
CA GLU A 202 7.37 9.99 -27.83
C GLU A 202 8.09 8.72 -27.32
N GLN A 203 9.41 8.67 -27.40
CA GLN A 203 10.20 7.56 -26.89
C GLN A 203 10.08 7.45 -25.35
N ALA A 204 10.09 8.56 -24.64
CA ALA A 204 9.91 8.60 -23.19
C ALA A 204 8.55 8.02 -22.78
N PHE A 205 7.48 8.36 -23.52
CA PHE A 205 6.16 7.78 -23.29
C PHE A 205 6.15 6.26 -23.54
N GLU A 206 6.72 5.79 -24.65
CA GLU A 206 6.77 4.34 -24.94
C GLU A 206 7.60 3.59 -23.90
N ASN A 207 8.74 4.13 -23.47
CA ASN A 207 9.55 3.55 -22.39
C ASN A 207 8.76 3.47 -21.07
N TRP A 208 8.05 4.54 -20.72
CA TRP A 208 7.20 4.58 -19.54
C TRP A 208 6.10 3.52 -19.61
N MET A 209 5.38 3.45 -20.74
CA MET A 209 4.32 2.45 -20.91
C MET A 209 4.88 1.03 -20.83
N GLN A 210 6.04 0.79 -21.45
CA GLN A 210 6.68 -0.51 -21.38
C GLN A 210 7.12 -0.88 -19.96
N ARG A 211 7.68 0.07 -19.19
CA ARG A 211 7.98 -0.12 -17.77
C ARG A 211 6.75 -0.58 -16.99
N ASP A 212 5.63 0.13 -17.12
CA ASP A 212 4.41 -0.16 -16.36
C ASP A 212 3.79 -1.52 -16.77
N ILE A 213 3.91 -1.89 -18.06
CA ILE A 213 3.47 -3.21 -18.56
C ILE A 213 4.33 -4.32 -17.94
N LEU A 214 5.66 -4.16 -17.92
CA LEU A 214 6.58 -5.12 -17.31
C LEU A 214 6.31 -5.26 -15.81
N PHE A 215 6.17 -4.14 -15.11
CA PHE A 215 5.81 -4.12 -13.70
C PHE A 215 4.47 -4.83 -13.43
N ALA A 216 3.44 -4.58 -14.26
CA ALA A 216 2.14 -5.26 -14.15
C ALA A 216 2.27 -6.79 -14.30
N GLN A 217 3.11 -7.24 -15.25
CA GLN A 217 3.38 -8.66 -15.46
C GLN A 217 4.10 -9.29 -14.25
N MET A 218 5.10 -8.59 -13.69
CA MET A 218 5.85 -9.03 -12.52
C MET A 218 4.93 -9.21 -11.31
N VAL A 219 4.17 -8.16 -10.95
CA VAL A 219 3.26 -8.18 -9.80
C VAL A 219 2.18 -9.25 -9.95
N ARG A 220 1.58 -9.36 -11.14
CA ARG A 220 0.56 -10.36 -11.42
C ARG A 220 1.10 -11.79 -11.33
N LYS A 221 2.26 -12.05 -11.91
CA LYS A 221 2.92 -13.36 -11.87
C LYS A 221 3.20 -13.77 -10.43
N GLU A 222 3.70 -12.86 -9.62
CA GLU A 222 3.99 -13.13 -8.21
C GLU A 222 2.70 -13.36 -7.40
N ALA A 223 1.67 -12.52 -7.59
CA ALA A 223 0.38 -12.69 -6.93
C ALA A 223 -0.21 -14.09 -7.19
N MET A 224 -0.20 -14.52 -8.45
CA MET A 224 -0.68 -15.85 -8.84
C MET A 224 0.17 -16.97 -8.23
N LYS A 225 1.51 -16.82 -8.20
CA LYS A 225 2.44 -17.78 -7.58
C LYS A 225 2.17 -17.94 -6.08
N LEU A 226 1.79 -16.86 -5.40
CA LEU A 226 1.48 -16.87 -3.97
C LEU A 226 0.03 -17.24 -3.64
N GLY A 227 -0.78 -17.56 -4.66
CA GLY A 227 -2.17 -17.99 -4.51
C GLY A 227 -3.18 -16.87 -4.29
N TYR A 228 -2.78 -15.61 -4.55
CA TYR A 228 -3.69 -14.48 -4.47
C TYR A 228 -4.58 -14.36 -5.69
N SER A 229 -5.79 -13.84 -5.49
CA SER A 229 -6.70 -13.48 -6.59
C SER A 229 -6.09 -12.38 -7.46
N SER A 230 -6.25 -12.51 -8.78
CA SER A 230 -5.76 -11.52 -9.72
C SER A 230 -6.82 -11.23 -10.78
N LEU A 231 -7.15 -9.96 -10.96
CA LEU A 231 -8.07 -9.47 -11.98
C LEU A 231 -7.33 -8.58 -12.99
N MET A 232 -7.89 -8.47 -14.19
CA MET A 232 -7.32 -7.67 -15.25
C MET A 232 -8.37 -6.70 -15.81
N THR A 233 -8.05 -5.40 -15.80
CA THR A 233 -8.89 -4.35 -16.37
C THR A 233 -8.59 -4.21 -17.86
N ASP A 234 -9.59 -4.45 -18.72
CA ASP A 234 -9.51 -4.32 -20.17
C ASP A 234 -10.58 -3.37 -20.75
N GLY A 235 -11.39 -2.78 -19.87
CA GLY A 235 -12.49 -1.87 -20.25
C GLY A 235 -13.81 -2.54 -20.62
N ARG A 236 -13.90 -3.88 -20.57
CA ARG A 236 -15.15 -4.60 -20.83
C ARG A 236 -16.14 -4.53 -19.67
N GLN A 237 -15.62 -4.53 -18.46
CA GLN A 237 -16.42 -4.35 -17.24
C GLN A 237 -16.40 -2.88 -16.82
N SER A 238 -17.54 -2.39 -16.33
CA SER A 238 -17.60 -1.10 -15.66
C SER A 238 -16.91 -1.18 -14.29
N GLU A 239 -16.48 -0.03 -13.77
CA GLU A 239 -15.89 0.07 -12.45
C GLU A 239 -16.80 -0.51 -11.34
N LYS A 240 -18.13 -0.33 -11.48
CA LYS A 240 -19.12 -0.89 -10.57
C LYS A 240 -19.11 -2.43 -10.62
N GLN A 241 -19.09 -3.03 -11.80
CA GLN A 241 -19.05 -4.49 -11.95
C GLN A 241 -17.76 -5.07 -11.37
N THR A 242 -16.62 -4.42 -11.61
CA THR A 242 -15.34 -4.82 -11.03
C THR A 242 -15.36 -4.67 -9.50
N ALA A 243 -15.95 -3.60 -8.97
CA ALA A 243 -16.11 -3.42 -7.53
C ALA A 243 -16.98 -4.53 -6.91
N GLU A 244 -18.09 -4.90 -7.54
CA GLU A 244 -18.94 -5.99 -7.10
C GLU A 244 -18.22 -7.36 -7.12
N GLU A 245 -17.35 -7.59 -8.10
CA GLU A 245 -16.53 -8.80 -8.18
C GLU A 245 -15.48 -8.83 -7.06
N ILE A 246 -14.80 -7.72 -6.79
CA ILE A 246 -13.82 -7.60 -5.69
C ILE A 246 -14.53 -7.75 -4.34
N ALA A 247 -15.72 -7.17 -4.16
CA ALA A 247 -16.50 -7.35 -2.94
C ALA A 247 -16.81 -8.83 -2.65
N ARG A 248 -17.13 -9.60 -3.70
CA ARG A 248 -17.34 -11.07 -3.56
C ARG A 248 -16.04 -11.81 -3.19
N ILE A 249 -14.91 -11.45 -3.81
CA ILE A 249 -13.59 -12.04 -3.50
C ILE A 249 -13.20 -11.75 -2.04
N PHE A 250 -13.38 -10.51 -1.60
CA PHE A 250 -13.10 -10.09 -0.22
C PHE A 250 -14.16 -10.54 0.79
N LYS A 251 -15.25 -11.18 0.30
CA LYS A 251 -16.40 -11.57 1.14
C LYS A 251 -16.95 -10.39 1.94
N LEU A 252 -16.97 -9.21 1.32
CA LEU A 252 -17.60 -8.03 1.89
C LEU A 252 -19.12 -8.25 1.90
N SER A 253 -19.60 -8.95 2.90
CA SER A 253 -21.02 -8.98 3.25
C SER A 253 -21.27 -7.84 4.22
N ASN A 254 -22.53 -7.48 4.44
CA ASN A 254 -23.00 -6.38 5.29
C ASN A 254 -22.53 -6.44 6.78
N ILE A 255 -21.30 -6.90 7.02
CA ILE A 255 -20.68 -7.03 8.34
C ILE A 255 -20.59 -5.67 9.04
N ASN A 256 -20.63 -4.57 8.29
CA ASN A 256 -20.58 -3.21 8.83
C ASN A 256 -21.91 -2.44 8.76
N ARG A 257 -23.05 -3.10 8.54
CA ARG A 257 -24.29 -2.57 9.08
C ARG A 257 -24.26 -2.83 10.59
N ILE A 258 -23.48 -2.04 11.31
CA ILE A 258 -23.82 -1.73 12.70
C ILE A 258 -25.20 -1.06 12.57
N ASP A 259 -26.24 -1.79 12.95
CA ASP A 259 -27.54 -1.21 13.19
C ASP A 259 -27.35 -0.11 14.25
N ILE A 260 -27.18 1.12 13.78
CA ILE A 260 -27.42 2.30 14.58
C ILE A 260 -28.96 2.36 14.73
N LYS A 261 -29.54 1.34 15.33
CA LYS A 261 -30.87 1.29 15.91
C LYS A 261 -30.72 1.04 17.39
N GLY A 262 -30.44 2.09 18.10
CA GLY A 262 -30.30 2.00 19.54
C GLY A 262 -30.04 3.33 20.22
N GLU A 263 -30.70 4.42 19.75
CA GLU A 263 -30.96 5.58 20.58
C GLU A 263 -32.11 6.38 19.95
N ASN A 264 -33.33 6.03 20.34
CA ASN A 264 -34.47 6.93 20.43
C ASN A 264 -35.65 6.17 21.03
N THR A 265 -35.76 6.20 22.33
CA THR A 265 -36.97 6.47 23.13
C THR A 265 -36.55 6.81 24.53
#